data_e47d399d4b2cde5c4debc7e7d2bc5746
#
_entry.id   e47d399d4b2cde5c4debc7e7d2bc5746
#
_cell.length_a   1.000
_cell.length_b   1.000
_cell.length_c   1.000
_cell.angle_alpha   90.00
_cell.angle_beta   90.00
_cell.angle_gamma   90.00
#
_symmetry.space_group_name_H-M   'P 1'
#
loop_
_entity.id
_entity.type
_entity.pdbx_description
1 polymer ?
#
loop_
_entity_poly.entity_id
_entity_poly.type
_entity_poly.pdbx_seq_one_letter_code
_entity_poly.pdbx_strand_id
1 'polypeptide(L)'
;GANFEYDLPKDKFRQARIARQVRVTIPVHLAPLSWTTFQLLEGEQEHRDGIYQNGVIDTPFVTVSVDDNITVYDKTTHEAYEDFIRFEDRGDIGNEYIYFQPKGTEPIYAELKGYEVLENTDRYAKILLKHELTVPVSADEKLEEEQKGIIEFMKREAGRSEELTSIPLETELTVFVDNPQIRFKTRFTNAAKDHRIRLLVKTHNTRPSNDSESIYEVVTRPNKPAASWENPENPQHQQAFVSLYDDEKGVTVSNKGLNEYEILGDDTIAVTILRASGELGDWGYFPTPEAQCLREFEVEFAIECHQAQERFSAFRRAKALQTPFTSLQITRQEGSVAATGSLLSHAALSLPQVCPTAFKVAENEEGYVLRYYNMCSENVRVPESQHLFLDLLERPYPVHRGLISPQEIRTEFIKKEEI
;
A
#
# COMPACT_ATOMS: atom_id res chain seq x y z
N GLY A 1 -8.30 -15.43 25.89
CA GLY A 1 -9.28 -15.03 26.93
C GLY A 1 -10.52 -15.92 26.85
N ALA A 2 -11.15 -16.17 27.98
CA ALA A 2 -12.41 -16.92 27.98
C ALA A 2 -13.56 -15.93 27.74
N ASN A 3 -14.29 -16.10 26.65
CA ASN A 3 -15.53 -15.38 26.42
C ASN A 3 -16.68 -16.21 27.02
N PHE A 4 -17.55 -15.56 27.78
CA PHE A 4 -18.76 -16.19 28.30
C PHE A 4 -19.92 -15.79 27.39
N GLU A 5 -20.46 -16.74 26.62
CA GLU A 5 -21.74 -16.56 25.94
C GLU A 5 -22.88 -17.03 26.85
N TYR A 6 -23.88 -16.17 26.99
CA TYR A 6 -25.08 -16.50 27.75
C TYR A 6 -26.23 -16.72 26.76
N ASP A 7 -26.62 -17.96 26.54
CA ASP A 7 -27.92 -18.27 25.98
C ASP A 7 -29.01 -17.89 27.00
N LEU A 8 -30.03 -17.17 26.56
CA LEU A 8 -31.25 -16.94 27.33
C LEU A 8 -32.23 -18.05 26.96
N PRO A 9 -32.28 -19.15 27.72
CA PRO A 9 -33.20 -20.21 27.42
C PRO A 9 -34.63 -19.77 27.75
N LYS A 10 -35.56 -20.30 26.97
CA LYS A 10 -37.00 -20.11 27.20
C LYS A 10 -37.44 -20.46 28.62
N ASP A 11 -36.62 -21.19 29.39
CA ASP A 11 -36.93 -21.74 30.69
C ASP A 11 -36.17 -21.12 31.87
N LYS A 12 -35.69 -19.87 31.75
CA LYS A 12 -35.10 -19.07 32.86
C LYS A 12 -33.79 -19.55 33.48
N PHE A 13 -33.13 -20.58 32.98
CA PHE A 13 -31.79 -20.97 33.45
C PHE A 13 -30.71 -20.48 32.52
N ARG A 14 -29.72 -19.74 33.08
CA ARG A 14 -28.52 -19.32 32.33
C ARG A 14 -27.56 -20.52 32.29
N GLN A 15 -27.27 -21.02 31.10
CA GLN A 15 -26.14 -21.92 30.88
C GLN A 15 -24.91 -21.11 30.49
N ALA A 16 -23.90 -21.13 31.34
CA ALA A 16 -22.60 -20.55 31.01
C ALA A 16 -21.85 -21.53 30.09
N ARG A 17 -21.48 -21.10 28.91
CA ARG A 17 -20.58 -21.84 28.00
C ARG A 17 -19.22 -21.20 28.03
N ILE A 18 -18.18 -22.02 28.19
CA ILE A 18 -16.79 -21.57 28.05
C ILE A 18 -16.38 -21.80 26.60
N ALA A 19 -16.11 -20.72 25.86
CA ALA A 19 -15.56 -20.79 24.54
C ALA A 19 -14.07 -20.47 24.57
N ARG A 20 -13.27 -21.22 23.81
CA ARG A 20 -11.86 -20.94 23.59
C ARG A 20 -11.73 -20.16 22.27
N GLN A 21 -11.23 -18.94 22.33
CA GLN A 21 -10.87 -18.19 21.14
C GLN A 21 -9.49 -18.62 20.64
N VAL A 22 -9.41 -19.00 19.38
CA VAL A 22 -8.17 -19.41 18.73
C VAL A 22 -7.95 -18.49 17.52
N ARG A 23 -6.75 -17.90 17.41
CA ARG A 23 -6.31 -17.21 16.20
C ARG A 23 -5.61 -18.22 15.29
N VAL A 24 -6.02 -18.30 14.05
CA VAL A 24 -5.41 -19.18 13.05
C VAL A 24 -4.94 -18.35 11.86
N THR A 25 -3.78 -18.72 11.30
CA THR A 25 -3.26 -18.18 10.05
C THR A 25 -3.21 -19.33 9.04
N ILE A 26 -3.87 -19.16 7.91
CA ILE A 26 -3.98 -20.18 6.87
C ILE A 26 -3.62 -19.58 5.50
N PRO A 27 -2.93 -20.33 4.62
CA PRO A 27 -2.73 -19.91 3.24
C PRO A 27 -4.06 -20.00 2.48
N VAL A 28 -4.38 -18.93 1.74
CA VAL A 28 -5.62 -18.84 0.97
C VAL A 28 -5.28 -18.41 -0.46
N HIS A 29 -5.73 -19.19 -1.44
CA HIS A 29 -5.70 -18.83 -2.84
C HIS A 29 -7.14 -18.71 -3.34
N LEU A 30 -7.55 -17.48 -3.63
CA LEU A 30 -8.87 -17.17 -4.15
C LEU A 30 -8.79 -16.63 -5.57
N ALA A 31 -9.54 -17.23 -6.49
CA ALA A 31 -9.83 -16.61 -7.77
C ALA A 31 -10.67 -15.32 -7.56
N PRO A 32 -10.69 -14.38 -8.49
CA PRO A 32 -11.59 -13.23 -8.42
C PRO A 32 -13.04 -13.66 -8.18
N LEU A 33 -13.75 -12.97 -7.27
CA LEU A 33 -15.14 -13.23 -6.93
C LEU A 33 -15.46 -14.66 -6.47
N SER A 34 -14.52 -15.31 -5.77
CA SER A 34 -14.66 -16.66 -5.26
C SER A 34 -14.60 -16.74 -3.74
N TRP A 35 -14.99 -17.88 -3.20
CA TRP A 35 -14.88 -18.20 -1.78
C TRP A 35 -14.31 -19.60 -1.58
N THR A 36 -13.75 -19.80 -0.39
CA THR A 36 -13.38 -21.14 0.11
C THR A 36 -13.74 -21.26 1.58
N THR A 37 -14.10 -22.48 1.99
CA THR A 37 -14.48 -22.76 3.38
C THR A 37 -13.41 -23.66 4.01
N PHE A 38 -13.02 -23.33 5.24
CA PHE A 38 -12.09 -24.10 6.04
C PHE A 38 -12.81 -24.69 7.25
N GLN A 39 -12.44 -25.92 7.61
CA GLN A 39 -12.88 -26.55 8.84
C GLN A 39 -11.69 -26.70 9.78
N LEU A 40 -11.85 -26.28 11.03
CA LEU A 40 -10.87 -26.54 12.08
C LEU A 40 -11.10 -27.98 12.58
N LEU A 41 -10.08 -28.80 12.53
CA LEU A 41 -10.06 -30.17 13.04
C LEU A 41 -9.02 -30.26 14.16
N GLU A 42 -9.33 -31.05 15.19
CA GLU A 42 -8.32 -31.44 16.18
C GLU A 42 -7.35 -32.44 15.51
N GLY A 43 -6.06 -32.22 15.71
CA GLY A 43 -5.01 -33.09 15.17
C GLY A 43 -3.65 -32.68 15.70
N GLU A 44 -2.67 -33.52 15.48
CA GLU A 44 -1.27 -33.19 15.74
C GLU A 44 -0.75 -32.28 14.62
N GLN A 45 -0.09 -31.21 15.02
CA GLN A 45 0.58 -30.33 14.06
C GLN A 45 1.96 -30.92 13.75
N GLU A 46 2.23 -31.20 12.46
CA GLU A 46 3.59 -31.50 12.02
C GLU A 46 4.50 -30.30 12.31
N HIS A 47 5.59 -30.55 13.01
CA HIS A 47 6.61 -29.53 13.18
C HIS A 47 7.33 -29.32 11.84
N ARG A 48 7.33 -28.09 11.34
CA ARG A 48 8.07 -27.68 10.14
C ARG A 48 8.99 -26.56 10.52
N ASP A 49 10.20 -26.58 9.99
CA ASP A 49 11.15 -25.50 10.18
C ASP A 49 10.62 -24.20 9.57
N GLY A 50 10.85 -23.08 10.27
CA GLY A 50 10.52 -21.76 9.75
C GLY A 50 11.47 -21.32 8.65
N ILE A 51 11.02 -20.38 7.82
CA ILE A 51 11.78 -19.85 6.70
C ILE A 51 12.86 -18.84 7.09
N TYR A 52 12.84 -18.34 8.34
CA TYR A 52 13.91 -17.50 8.87
C TYR A 52 14.93 -18.38 9.59
N GLN A 53 16.18 -18.30 9.14
CA GLN A 53 17.31 -19.03 9.73
C GLN A 53 18.56 -18.15 9.73
N ASN A 54 19.22 -18.02 10.87
CA ASN A 54 20.52 -17.34 11.01
C ASN A 54 20.57 -15.92 10.42
N GLY A 55 19.55 -15.09 10.65
CA GLY A 55 19.51 -13.73 10.14
C GLY A 55 18.94 -13.58 8.72
N VAL A 56 18.53 -14.69 8.09
CA VAL A 56 18.09 -14.71 6.69
C VAL A 56 16.70 -15.34 6.56
N ILE A 57 15.84 -14.71 5.79
CA ILE A 57 14.59 -15.29 5.28
C ILE A 57 14.83 -15.70 3.83
N ASP A 58 14.56 -16.96 3.50
CA ASP A 58 14.72 -17.47 2.14
C ASP A 58 13.39 -17.99 1.59
N THR A 59 12.98 -17.47 0.40
CA THR A 59 11.76 -17.84 -0.30
C THR A 59 12.05 -18.13 -1.78
N PRO A 60 11.09 -18.64 -2.57
CA PRO A 60 11.26 -18.78 -4.01
C PRO A 60 11.52 -17.46 -4.75
N PHE A 61 11.11 -16.32 -4.19
CA PHE A 61 11.17 -15.01 -4.84
C PHE A 61 12.36 -14.18 -4.39
N VAL A 62 12.60 -14.13 -3.09
CA VAL A 62 13.58 -13.24 -2.48
C VAL A 62 14.34 -13.93 -1.36
N THR A 63 15.58 -13.48 -1.16
CA THR A 63 16.32 -13.68 0.09
C THR A 63 16.38 -12.33 0.81
N VAL A 64 15.94 -12.28 2.08
CA VAL A 64 15.97 -11.08 2.90
C VAL A 64 16.89 -11.30 4.08
N SER A 65 17.93 -10.48 4.20
CA SER A 65 18.84 -10.44 5.36
C SER A 65 18.56 -9.20 6.20
N VAL A 66 18.57 -9.39 7.51
CA VAL A 66 18.43 -8.31 8.49
C VAL A 66 19.60 -8.38 9.42
N ASP A 67 20.43 -7.35 9.39
CA ASP A 67 21.60 -7.20 10.26
C ASP A 67 21.69 -5.72 10.69
N ASP A 68 22.73 -4.98 10.33
CA ASP A 68 22.81 -3.52 10.54
C ASP A 68 21.83 -2.74 9.63
N ASN A 69 21.40 -3.36 8.54
CA ASN A 69 20.41 -2.86 7.58
C ASN A 69 19.57 -4.01 7.01
N ILE A 70 18.63 -3.69 6.10
CA ILE A 70 17.81 -4.66 5.39
C ILE A 70 18.36 -4.79 3.97
N THR A 71 18.83 -5.97 3.63
CA THR A 71 19.25 -6.31 2.27
C THR A 71 18.28 -7.31 1.66
N VAL A 72 17.85 -7.03 0.44
CA VAL A 72 16.98 -7.92 -0.35
C VAL A 72 17.70 -8.35 -1.61
N TYR A 73 17.82 -9.66 -1.81
CA TYR A 73 18.23 -10.24 -3.09
C TYR A 73 17.00 -10.77 -3.82
N ASP A 74 16.67 -10.18 -4.97
CA ASP A 74 15.61 -10.67 -5.84
C ASP A 74 16.13 -11.81 -6.73
N LYS A 75 15.54 -13.00 -6.56
CA LYS A 75 15.92 -14.21 -7.28
C LYS A 75 15.44 -14.25 -8.73
N THR A 76 14.48 -13.39 -9.09
CA THR A 76 13.92 -13.36 -10.44
C THR A 76 14.72 -12.48 -11.39
N THR A 77 15.26 -11.36 -10.87
CA THR A 77 16.09 -10.42 -11.61
C THR A 77 17.58 -10.55 -11.29
N HIS A 78 17.93 -11.34 -10.27
CA HIS A 78 19.32 -11.51 -9.74
C HIS A 78 19.94 -10.19 -9.25
N GLU A 79 19.11 -9.28 -8.75
CA GLU A 79 19.52 -7.98 -8.23
C GLU A 79 19.56 -7.97 -6.70
N ALA A 80 20.56 -7.29 -6.14
CA ALA A 80 20.68 -7.07 -4.69
C ALA A 80 20.41 -5.61 -4.36
N TYR A 81 19.56 -5.38 -3.37
CA TYR A 81 19.17 -4.05 -2.87
C TYR A 81 19.65 -3.93 -1.42
N GLU A 82 20.69 -3.17 -1.21
CA GLU A 82 21.18 -2.78 0.12
C GLU A 82 20.37 -1.59 0.63
N ASP A 83 20.21 -1.47 1.96
CA ASP A 83 19.35 -0.43 2.56
C ASP A 83 17.96 -0.38 1.91
N PHE A 84 17.31 -1.54 1.75
CA PHE A 84 16.11 -1.72 0.94
C PHE A 84 15.00 -0.74 1.26
N ILE A 85 14.86 -0.35 2.53
CA ILE A 85 13.99 0.74 2.99
C ILE A 85 14.77 1.69 3.89
N ARG A 86 14.50 2.99 3.75
CA ARG A 86 15.01 4.03 4.65
C ARG A 86 13.89 4.98 5.02
N PHE A 87 13.90 5.49 6.24
CA PHE A 87 13.02 6.59 6.62
C PHE A 87 13.84 7.88 6.66
N GLU A 88 13.32 8.90 5.99
CA GLU A 88 13.95 10.23 5.87
C GLU A 88 13.06 11.27 6.52
N ASP A 89 13.64 12.18 7.27
CA ASP A 89 13.00 13.41 7.75
C ASP A 89 13.60 14.62 7.05
N ARG A 90 12.73 15.57 6.71
CA ARG A 90 13.11 16.92 6.23
C ARG A 90 12.22 17.98 6.88
N GLY A 91 12.78 19.15 7.16
CA GLY A 91 12.00 20.31 7.60
C GLY A 91 11.03 20.78 6.53
N ASP A 92 9.93 21.40 6.95
CA ASP A 92 8.91 21.99 6.09
C ASP A 92 8.52 23.38 6.59
N ILE A 93 8.91 24.43 5.87
CA ILE A 93 8.54 25.82 6.12
C ILE A 93 7.55 26.34 5.07
N GLY A 94 6.91 25.44 4.33
CA GLY A 94 5.85 25.75 3.38
C GLY A 94 4.50 25.99 4.05
N ASN A 95 3.44 25.53 3.40
CA ASN A 95 2.06 25.58 3.89
C ASN A 95 1.34 24.29 3.52
N GLU A 96 0.06 24.13 3.84
CA GLU A 96 -0.68 22.89 3.53
C GLU A 96 -0.76 22.56 2.03
N TYR A 97 -0.63 23.54 1.14
CA TYR A 97 -0.64 23.31 -0.31
C TYR A 97 0.72 22.93 -0.86
N ILE A 98 1.81 23.54 -0.32
CA ILE A 98 3.14 23.42 -0.91
C ILE A 98 4.18 23.12 0.16
N TYR A 99 4.85 21.99 0.02
CA TYR A 99 6.06 21.66 0.79
C TYR A 99 7.21 22.59 0.38
N PHE A 100 7.93 23.13 1.37
CA PHE A 100 9.13 23.94 1.12
C PHE A 100 10.19 23.69 2.18
N GLN A 101 11.35 23.19 1.75
CA GLN A 101 12.46 22.85 2.62
C GLN A 101 13.20 24.10 3.10
N PRO A 102 13.58 24.20 4.39
CA PRO A 102 14.48 25.23 4.89
C PRO A 102 15.83 25.20 4.13
N LYS A 103 16.37 26.37 3.80
CA LYS A 103 17.63 26.48 3.05
C LYS A 103 18.81 25.92 3.84
N GLY A 104 19.70 25.19 3.15
CA GLY A 104 20.93 24.67 3.74
C GLY A 104 20.73 23.54 4.75
N THR A 105 19.55 22.94 4.82
CA THR A 105 19.30 21.77 5.67
C THR A 105 19.47 20.47 4.88
N GLU A 106 20.11 19.50 5.53
CA GLU A 106 20.28 18.15 4.99
C GLU A 106 19.19 17.22 5.52
N PRO A 107 18.86 16.15 4.80
CA PRO A 107 17.95 15.13 5.28
C PRO A 107 18.52 14.40 6.50
N ILE A 108 17.65 14.01 7.42
CA ILE A 108 17.99 13.17 8.57
C ILE A 108 17.40 11.78 8.29
N TYR A 109 18.19 10.74 8.56
CA TYR A 109 17.78 9.37 8.33
C TYR A 109 17.61 8.62 9.64
N ALA A 110 16.58 7.76 9.68
CA ALA A 110 16.41 6.87 10.82
C ALA A 110 17.50 5.81 10.86
N GLU A 111 17.96 5.48 12.08
CA GLU A 111 18.93 4.42 12.33
C GLU A 111 18.21 3.15 12.79
N LEU A 112 18.57 1.99 12.23
CA LEU A 112 18.10 0.70 12.72
C LEU A 112 18.83 0.37 14.03
N LYS A 113 18.09 0.30 15.15
CA LYS A 113 18.64 0.01 16.48
C LYS A 113 18.61 -1.47 16.82
N GLY A 114 17.88 -2.26 16.08
CA GLY A 114 17.79 -3.70 16.24
C GLY A 114 16.50 -4.27 15.67
N TYR A 115 16.35 -5.58 15.78
CA TYR A 115 15.18 -6.29 15.31
C TYR A 115 14.80 -7.45 16.24
N GLU A 116 13.57 -7.95 16.07
CA GLU A 116 13.02 -9.06 16.83
C GLU A 116 12.19 -9.96 15.90
N VAL A 117 12.38 -11.28 15.97
CA VAL A 117 11.58 -12.24 15.22
C VAL A 117 10.27 -12.46 15.95
N LEU A 118 9.16 -11.98 15.39
CA LEU A 118 7.83 -12.14 15.99
C LEU A 118 7.21 -13.48 15.67
N GLU A 119 7.31 -13.91 14.43
CA GLU A 119 6.73 -15.16 13.94
C GLU A 119 7.67 -15.78 12.89
N ASN A 120 7.85 -17.11 12.97
CA ASN A 120 8.66 -17.85 12.01
C ASN A 120 8.00 -19.20 11.73
N THR A 121 7.43 -19.35 10.56
CA THR A 121 6.70 -20.54 10.12
C THR A 121 7.28 -21.08 8.79
N ASP A 122 6.81 -22.22 8.32
CA ASP A 122 7.14 -22.77 7.00
C ASP A 122 6.50 -21.97 5.84
N ARG A 123 5.65 -20.97 6.13
CA ARG A 123 4.89 -20.21 5.16
C ARG A 123 5.24 -18.73 5.11
N TYR A 124 5.65 -18.18 6.24
CA TYR A 124 6.03 -16.78 6.35
C TYR A 124 6.92 -16.54 7.56
N ALA A 125 7.67 -15.46 7.49
CA ALA A 125 8.36 -14.92 8.65
C ALA A 125 7.96 -13.46 8.86
N LYS A 126 7.84 -13.05 10.13
CA LYS A 126 7.54 -11.69 10.54
C LYS A 126 8.62 -11.20 11.49
N ILE A 127 9.22 -10.07 11.16
CA ILE A 127 10.28 -9.43 11.93
C ILE A 127 9.83 -8.03 12.31
N LEU A 128 10.03 -7.64 13.57
CA LEU A 128 9.88 -6.27 14.03
C LEU A 128 11.22 -5.56 13.94
N LEU A 129 11.30 -4.54 13.12
CA LEU A 129 12.44 -3.64 12.96
C LEU A 129 12.22 -2.42 13.86
N LYS A 130 13.23 -2.04 14.64
CA LYS A 130 13.18 -0.90 15.57
C LYS A 130 14.11 0.19 15.06
N HIS A 131 13.54 1.21 14.43
CA HIS A 131 14.30 2.38 13.99
C HIS A 131 14.11 3.55 14.96
N GLU A 132 15.08 4.44 14.98
CA GLU A 132 15.01 5.69 15.71
C GLU A 132 15.36 6.86 14.79
N LEU A 133 14.47 7.86 14.77
CA LEU A 133 14.63 9.08 14.00
C LEU A 133 14.74 10.26 14.98
N THR A 134 15.95 10.85 15.10
CA THR A 134 16.21 12.00 15.97
C THR A 134 16.14 13.27 15.13
N VAL A 135 15.16 14.11 15.38
CA VAL A 135 14.83 15.29 14.55
C VAL A 135 14.65 16.57 15.37
N PRO A 136 14.81 17.75 14.78
CA PRO A 136 14.39 19.01 15.40
C PRO A 136 12.91 18.99 15.79
N VAL A 137 12.58 19.56 16.97
CA VAL A 137 11.20 19.57 17.48
C VAL A 137 10.24 20.39 16.60
N SER A 138 10.77 21.34 15.80
CA SER A 138 10.00 22.20 14.90
C SER A 138 10.92 22.98 13.94
N ALA A 139 10.35 23.86 13.13
CA ALA A 139 11.09 25.01 12.61
C ALA A 139 11.55 25.93 13.76
N ASP A 140 12.47 26.86 13.48
CA ASP A 140 12.86 27.90 14.42
C ASP A 140 11.76 28.98 14.59
N GLU A 141 11.95 29.88 15.57
CA GLU A 141 10.98 30.95 15.91
C GLU A 141 10.69 31.91 14.75
N LYS A 142 11.59 31.99 13.78
CA LYS A 142 11.44 32.86 12.60
C LYS A 142 10.27 32.45 11.72
N LEU A 143 9.92 31.13 11.66
CA LEU A 143 8.78 30.68 10.87
C LEU A 143 7.47 31.34 11.32
N GLU A 144 7.22 31.42 12.63
CA GLU A 144 6.00 32.08 13.16
C GLU A 144 5.96 33.57 12.85
N GLU A 145 7.12 34.23 12.90
CA GLU A 145 7.22 35.67 12.54
C GLU A 145 6.93 35.87 11.04
N GLU A 146 7.47 35.01 10.17
CA GLU A 146 7.26 35.06 8.73
C GLU A 146 5.82 34.77 8.35
N GLN A 147 5.16 33.82 9.01
CA GLN A 147 3.75 33.49 8.82
C GLN A 147 2.85 34.67 9.25
N LYS A 148 3.11 35.27 10.40
CA LYS A 148 2.41 36.51 10.86
C LYS A 148 2.65 37.71 9.95
N GLY A 149 3.84 37.79 9.36
CA GLY A 149 4.20 38.81 8.38
C GLY A 149 3.66 38.54 6.96
N ILE A 150 2.95 37.42 6.74
CA ILE A 150 2.40 37.02 5.46
C ILE A 150 3.52 36.93 4.40
N ILE A 151 4.66 36.33 4.77
CA ILE A 151 5.78 36.13 3.87
C ILE A 151 5.50 34.90 3.01
N GLU A 152 5.51 35.09 1.70
CA GLU A 152 5.37 34.01 0.72
C GLU A 152 6.39 32.90 0.98
N PHE A 153 5.97 31.64 0.89
CA PHE A 153 6.78 30.49 1.31
C PHE A 153 8.18 30.43 0.63
N MET A 154 8.30 30.80 -0.65
CA MET A 154 9.58 30.82 -1.36
C MET A 154 10.57 31.88 -0.84
N LYS A 155 10.08 32.90 -0.11
CA LYS A 155 10.90 34.01 0.45
C LYS A 155 11.25 33.76 1.91
N ARG A 156 10.72 32.71 2.53
CA ARG A 156 11.02 32.36 3.90
C ARG A 156 12.48 31.98 4.07
N GLU A 157 13.00 32.32 5.22
CA GLU A 157 14.38 32.07 5.62
C GLU A 157 14.46 31.32 6.96
N ALA A 158 13.32 30.94 7.53
CA ALA A 158 13.26 30.12 8.73
C ALA A 158 14.08 28.83 8.57
N GLY A 159 14.75 28.45 9.61
CA GLY A 159 15.52 27.21 9.72
C GLY A 159 14.80 26.16 10.54
N ARG A 160 15.57 25.19 11.03
CA ARG A 160 15.09 24.20 12.00
C ARG A 160 15.57 24.53 13.40
N SER A 161 14.77 24.20 14.43
CA SER A 161 15.15 24.32 15.83
C SER A 161 16.42 23.53 16.15
N GLU A 162 17.21 24.02 17.11
CA GLU A 162 18.36 23.26 17.67
C GLU A 162 17.92 22.20 18.69
N GLU A 163 16.71 22.33 19.25
CA GLU A 163 16.15 21.34 20.17
C GLU A 163 15.72 20.10 19.39
N LEU A 164 16.11 18.93 19.89
CA LEU A 164 15.85 17.65 19.24
C LEU A 164 14.84 16.81 20.02
N THR A 165 14.09 15.99 19.28
CA THR A 165 13.21 14.94 19.83
C THR A 165 13.47 13.64 19.10
N SER A 166 13.12 12.52 19.74
CA SER A 166 13.21 11.18 19.13
C SER A 166 11.82 10.70 18.72
N ILE A 167 11.74 10.14 17.53
CA ILE A 167 10.57 9.46 16.98
C ILE A 167 10.94 8.00 16.72
N PRO A 168 10.64 7.07 17.65
CA PRO A 168 10.78 5.64 17.39
C PRO A 168 9.80 5.18 16.30
N LEU A 169 10.31 4.41 15.31
CA LEU A 169 9.49 3.77 14.28
C LEU A 169 9.59 2.25 14.45
N GLU A 170 8.47 1.61 14.72
CA GLU A 170 8.35 0.16 14.80
C GLU A 170 7.75 -0.38 13.49
N THR A 171 8.53 -1.15 12.75
CA THR A 171 8.13 -1.67 11.44
C THR A 171 8.05 -3.18 11.45
N GLU A 172 6.86 -3.74 11.35
CA GLU A 172 6.65 -5.17 11.08
C GLU A 172 6.96 -5.44 9.60
N LEU A 173 8.02 -6.19 9.32
CA LEU A 173 8.35 -6.74 8.01
C LEU A 173 7.81 -8.16 7.92
N THR A 174 7.04 -8.48 6.88
CA THR A 174 6.50 -9.83 6.64
C THR A 174 6.85 -10.31 5.24
N VAL A 175 7.47 -11.48 5.17
CA VAL A 175 7.84 -12.16 3.91
C VAL A 175 7.11 -13.49 3.82
N PHE A 176 6.53 -13.80 2.65
CA PHE A 176 5.74 -15.00 2.40
C PHE A 176 6.42 -15.92 1.38
N VAL A 177 6.23 -17.22 1.53
CA VAL A 177 6.76 -18.22 0.58
C VAL A 177 6.04 -18.17 -0.78
N ASP A 178 4.78 -17.79 -0.79
CA ASP A 178 3.88 -17.85 -1.95
C ASP A 178 3.46 -16.46 -2.49
N ASN A 179 4.09 -15.38 -2.01
CA ASN A 179 3.82 -14.03 -2.47
C ASN A 179 5.14 -13.25 -2.65
N PRO A 180 5.41 -12.68 -3.82
CA PRO A 180 6.62 -11.90 -4.06
C PRO A 180 6.67 -10.56 -3.31
N GLN A 181 5.54 -10.07 -2.79
CA GLN A 181 5.51 -8.82 -2.02
C GLN A 181 6.13 -9.00 -0.64
N ILE A 182 7.08 -8.14 -0.31
CA ILE A 182 7.52 -7.92 1.07
C ILE A 182 6.60 -6.86 1.66
N ARG A 183 5.90 -7.20 2.74
CA ARG A 183 4.91 -6.32 3.38
C ARG A 183 5.47 -5.66 4.61
N PHE A 184 5.12 -4.40 4.80
CA PHE A 184 5.55 -3.58 5.91
C PHE A 184 4.36 -2.90 6.57
N LYS A 185 4.44 -2.80 7.90
CA LYS A 185 3.49 -2.07 8.72
C LYS A 185 4.28 -1.28 9.77
N THR A 186 4.30 0.03 9.62
CA THR A 186 5.08 0.93 10.48
C THR A 186 4.17 1.70 11.41
N ARG A 187 4.52 1.71 12.70
CA ARG A 187 3.87 2.50 13.75
C ARG A 187 4.86 3.49 14.32
N PHE A 188 4.38 4.70 14.56
CA PHE A 188 5.14 5.75 15.23
C PHE A 188 4.21 6.80 15.82
N THR A 189 4.70 7.55 16.81
CA THR A 189 4.02 8.75 17.32
C THR A 189 4.80 9.96 16.87
N ASN A 190 4.16 10.83 16.10
CA ASN A 190 4.78 12.09 15.71
C ASN A 190 4.92 13.02 16.92
N ALA A 191 6.16 13.44 17.21
CA ALA A 191 6.52 14.34 18.30
C ALA A 191 7.16 15.67 17.83
N ALA A 192 7.23 15.88 16.49
CA ALA A 192 7.82 17.08 15.90
C ALA A 192 6.81 17.83 15.02
N LYS A 193 7.08 19.10 14.77
CA LYS A 193 6.29 20.00 13.91
C LYS A 193 7.11 20.42 12.69
N ASP A 194 6.45 20.97 11.70
CA ASP A 194 7.08 21.62 10.54
C ASP A 194 8.10 20.72 9.87
N HIS A 195 7.66 19.48 9.55
CA HIS A 195 8.51 18.48 8.93
C HIS A 195 7.73 17.47 8.07
N ARG A 196 8.47 16.72 7.27
CA ARG A 196 7.96 15.64 6.43
C ARG A 196 8.77 14.37 6.65
N ILE A 197 8.11 13.24 6.89
CA ILE A 197 8.75 11.93 6.94
C ILE A 197 8.39 11.16 5.68
N ARG A 198 9.40 10.57 5.02
CA ARG A 198 9.25 9.76 3.80
C ARG A 198 9.85 8.37 3.97
N LEU A 199 9.22 7.40 3.33
CA LEU A 199 9.81 6.10 3.01
C LEU A 199 10.61 6.23 1.72
N LEU A 200 11.87 5.86 1.72
CA LEU A 200 12.73 5.80 0.54
C LEU A 200 12.97 4.36 0.14
N VAL A 201 12.80 4.07 -1.15
CA VAL A 201 13.06 2.76 -1.75
C VAL A 201 13.95 2.95 -2.98
N LYS A 202 15.20 2.50 -2.88
CA LYS A 202 16.14 2.57 -3.99
C LYS A 202 15.88 1.43 -4.96
N THR A 203 15.70 1.75 -6.24
CA THR A 203 15.28 0.78 -7.25
C THR A 203 16.39 0.32 -8.21
N HIS A 204 17.55 0.98 -8.20
CA HIS A 204 18.63 0.78 -9.16
C HIS A 204 18.19 0.93 -10.62
N ASN A 205 17.16 1.72 -10.85
CA ASN A 205 16.58 1.93 -12.15
C ASN A 205 16.83 3.36 -12.62
N THR A 206 17.14 3.53 -13.89
CA THR A 206 17.55 4.83 -14.46
C THR A 206 16.60 5.32 -15.54
N ARG A 207 15.41 4.72 -15.69
CA ARG A 207 14.40 5.22 -16.62
C ARG A 207 13.98 6.64 -16.23
N PRO A 208 13.87 7.58 -17.16
CA PRO A 208 13.57 8.99 -16.86
C PRO A 208 12.09 9.25 -16.51
N SER A 209 11.30 8.21 -16.42
CA SER A 209 9.86 8.28 -16.09
C SER A 209 9.46 7.13 -15.18
N ASN A 210 8.38 7.34 -14.43
CA ASN A 210 7.76 6.39 -13.55
C ASN A 210 6.30 6.16 -13.92
N ASP A 211 5.75 5.04 -13.49
CA ASP A 211 4.33 4.76 -13.60
C ASP A 211 3.69 4.79 -12.20
N SER A 212 2.55 5.46 -12.08
CA SER A 212 1.78 5.47 -10.83
C SER A 212 0.30 5.29 -11.11
N GLU A 213 -0.40 4.65 -10.18
CA GLU A 213 -1.84 4.52 -10.31
C GLU A 213 -2.54 5.85 -9.97
N SER A 214 -3.45 6.24 -10.84
CA SER A 214 -4.44 7.27 -10.63
C SER A 214 -5.86 6.66 -10.68
N ILE A 215 -6.91 7.48 -10.80
CA ILE A 215 -8.29 6.99 -10.84
C ILE A 215 -8.57 6.37 -12.21
N TYR A 216 -8.72 5.05 -12.25
CA TYR A 216 -8.97 4.24 -13.46
C TYR A 216 -7.90 4.34 -14.55
N GLU A 217 -6.66 4.64 -14.17
CA GLU A 217 -5.55 4.68 -15.10
C GLU A 217 -4.21 4.40 -14.41
N VAL A 218 -3.21 4.03 -15.21
CA VAL A 218 -1.80 4.08 -14.85
C VAL A 218 -1.16 5.22 -15.63
N VAL A 219 -0.68 6.22 -14.90
CA VAL A 219 -0.10 7.44 -15.50
C VAL A 219 1.40 7.32 -15.53
N THR A 220 1.99 7.53 -16.69
CA THR A 220 3.44 7.69 -16.84
C THR A 220 3.81 9.17 -16.69
N ARG A 221 4.69 9.45 -15.73
CA ARG A 221 5.17 10.81 -15.44
C ARG A 221 6.69 10.91 -15.55
N PRO A 222 7.24 12.07 -15.98
CA PRO A 222 8.68 12.29 -15.89
C PRO A 222 9.13 12.34 -14.44
N ASN A 223 10.33 11.79 -14.15
CA ASN A 223 10.90 11.81 -12.81
C ASN A 223 11.33 13.22 -12.39
N LYS A 224 11.76 14.05 -13.35
CA LYS A 224 12.19 15.42 -13.09
C LYS A 224 11.09 16.41 -13.39
N PRO A 225 10.97 17.48 -12.58
CA PRO A 225 10.02 18.55 -12.87
C PRO A 225 10.35 19.23 -14.19
N ALA A 226 9.34 19.86 -14.79
CA ALA A 226 9.54 20.70 -15.96
C ALA A 226 10.47 21.86 -15.64
N ALA A 227 11.25 22.34 -16.63
CA ALA A 227 12.19 23.44 -16.44
C ALA A 227 11.52 24.77 -16.01
N SER A 228 10.21 24.91 -16.25
CA SER A 228 9.39 26.05 -15.81
C SER A 228 8.82 25.90 -14.39
N TRP A 229 9.05 24.76 -13.72
CA TRP A 229 8.57 24.50 -12.38
C TRP A 229 9.43 25.27 -11.37
N GLU A 230 8.83 26.13 -10.58
CA GLU A 230 9.55 27.03 -9.66
C GLU A 230 9.86 26.39 -8.31
N ASN A 231 9.04 25.43 -7.86
CA ASN A 231 9.31 24.69 -6.63
C ASN A 231 10.43 23.65 -6.90
N PRO A 232 11.47 23.57 -6.06
CA PRO A 232 12.57 22.60 -6.23
C PRO A 232 12.12 21.14 -6.09
N GLU A 233 11.00 20.88 -5.44
CA GLU A 233 10.43 19.55 -5.21
C GLU A 233 9.39 19.23 -6.29
N ASN A 234 9.17 17.93 -6.54
CA ASN A 234 8.20 17.47 -7.53
C ASN A 234 7.24 16.41 -6.95
N PRO A 235 6.50 16.73 -5.88
CA PRO A 235 5.55 15.79 -5.30
C PRO A 235 4.44 15.49 -6.30
N GLN A 236 4.13 14.19 -6.45
CA GLN A 236 3.14 13.66 -7.37
C GLN A 236 2.10 12.85 -6.61
N HIS A 237 0.91 12.73 -7.18
CA HIS A 237 -0.17 11.95 -6.64
C HIS A 237 -0.09 10.47 -7.06
N GLN A 238 -0.41 9.56 -6.14
CA GLN A 238 -0.67 8.14 -6.37
C GLN A 238 -1.88 7.66 -5.57
N GLN A 239 -2.42 6.49 -5.93
CA GLN A 239 -3.42 5.80 -5.12
C GLN A 239 -2.85 4.51 -4.50
N ALA A 240 -2.67 3.46 -5.30
CA ALA A 240 -2.26 2.16 -4.79
C ALA A 240 -0.77 1.88 -4.95
N PHE A 241 -0.11 2.48 -5.95
CA PHE A 241 1.29 2.20 -6.21
C PHE A 241 1.99 3.28 -7.02
N VAL A 242 3.32 3.25 -6.91
CA VAL A 242 4.27 3.86 -7.83
C VAL A 242 5.32 2.81 -8.22
N SER A 243 5.77 2.84 -9.47
CA SER A 243 6.69 1.85 -10.03
C SER A 243 7.76 2.52 -10.89
N LEU A 244 9.01 2.11 -10.65
CA LEU A 244 10.13 2.37 -11.54
C LEU A 244 10.58 1.04 -12.15
N TYR A 245 10.69 0.99 -13.48
CA TYR A 245 11.13 -0.19 -14.21
C TYR A 245 11.82 0.21 -15.51
N ASP A 246 12.70 -0.63 -15.99
CA ASP A 246 13.30 -0.56 -17.32
C ASP A 246 12.81 -1.70 -18.22
N ASP A 247 13.57 -2.11 -19.20
CA ASP A 247 13.20 -3.19 -20.13
C ASP A 247 13.39 -4.60 -19.52
N GLU A 248 14.12 -4.72 -18.40
CA GLU A 248 14.48 -5.99 -17.77
C GLU A 248 13.80 -6.18 -16.42
N LYS A 249 13.85 -5.17 -15.55
CA LYS A 249 13.44 -5.27 -14.15
C LYS A 249 12.68 -4.03 -13.67
N GLY A 250 12.05 -4.15 -12.52
CA GLY A 250 11.36 -3.05 -11.85
C GLY A 250 11.15 -3.28 -10.37
N VAL A 251 10.82 -2.18 -9.70
CA VAL A 251 10.38 -2.17 -8.31
C VAL A 251 9.08 -1.39 -8.22
N THR A 252 8.07 -2.02 -7.63
CA THR A 252 6.76 -1.41 -7.37
C THR A 252 6.58 -1.24 -5.87
N VAL A 253 6.33 -0.01 -5.44
CA VAL A 253 5.96 0.33 -4.07
C VAL A 253 4.45 0.50 -4.00
N SER A 254 3.80 -0.36 -3.23
CA SER A 254 2.36 -0.38 -3.00
C SER A 254 2.03 0.21 -1.64
N ASN A 255 0.86 0.81 -1.47
CA ASN A 255 0.49 1.44 -0.21
C ASN A 255 -1.01 1.38 0.10
N LYS A 256 -1.38 1.77 1.35
CA LYS A 256 -2.75 2.03 1.77
C LYS A 256 -2.86 3.47 2.27
N GLY A 257 -3.38 4.38 1.44
CA GLY A 257 -3.68 5.76 1.82
C GLY A 257 -2.47 6.69 1.90
N LEU A 258 -1.35 6.33 1.28
CA LEU A 258 -0.16 7.18 1.16
C LEU A 258 -0.14 7.81 -0.24
N ASN A 259 -0.78 8.95 -0.40
CA ASN A 259 -1.15 9.47 -1.71
C ASN A 259 -0.10 10.37 -2.37
N GLU A 260 0.99 10.69 -1.69
CA GLU A 260 2.05 11.54 -2.23
C GLU A 260 3.35 10.76 -2.38
N TYR A 261 4.01 10.93 -3.52
CA TYR A 261 5.34 10.40 -3.78
C TYR A 261 6.17 11.37 -4.61
N GLU A 262 7.47 11.14 -4.64
CA GLU A 262 8.43 11.82 -5.50
C GLU A 262 9.51 10.82 -5.95
N ILE A 263 10.13 11.07 -7.11
CA ILE A 263 11.29 10.31 -7.54
C ILE A 263 12.55 11.15 -7.32
N LEU A 264 13.47 10.64 -6.52
CA LEU A 264 14.74 11.27 -6.20
C LEU A 264 15.87 10.65 -7.03
N GLY A 265 16.69 11.48 -7.66
CA GLY A 265 17.89 11.04 -8.39
C GLY A 265 17.64 10.03 -9.51
N ASP A 266 16.44 9.97 -10.06
CA ASP A 266 15.96 9.04 -11.10
C ASP A 266 15.84 7.56 -10.66
N ASP A 267 16.32 7.15 -9.49
CA ASP A 267 16.35 5.75 -9.05
C ASP A 267 15.67 5.46 -7.70
N THR A 268 15.23 6.48 -6.98
CA THR A 268 14.68 6.31 -5.64
C THR A 268 13.23 6.78 -5.57
N ILE A 269 12.34 5.86 -5.20
CA ILE A 269 10.95 6.18 -4.91
C ILE A 269 10.87 6.68 -3.46
N ALA A 270 10.39 7.92 -3.28
CA ALA A 270 10.17 8.53 -1.98
C ALA A 270 8.66 8.70 -1.74
N VAL A 271 8.08 7.92 -0.82
CA VAL A 271 6.66 8.00 -0.47
C VAL A 271 6.49 8.77 0.82
N THR A 272 5.68 9.82 0.81
CA THR A 272 5.38 10.61 2.01
C THR A 272 4.48 9.80 2.95
N ILE A 273 4.95 9.55 4.17
CA ILE A 273 4.19 8.86 5.22
C ILE A 273 3.61 9.81 6.25
N LEU A 274 4.22 10.98 6.40
CA LEU A 274 3.73 12.09 7.21
C LEU A 274 4.20 13.42 6.61
N ARG A 275 3.32 14.40 6.58
CA ARG A 275 3.66 15.80 6.40
C ARG A 275 2.95 16.61 7.49
N ALA A 276 3.71 17.37 8.24
CA ALA A 276 3.26 18.22 9.34
C ALA A 276 3.55 19.68 9.01
N SER A 277 2.51 20.48 8.80
CA SER A 277 2.58 21.92 8.51
C SER A 277 1.55 22.66 9.36
N GLY A 278 1.89 23.84 9.86
CA GLY A 278 1.04 24.58 10.79
C GLY A 278 0.29 25.77 10.18
N GLU A 279 0.30 25.91 8.85
CA GLU A 279 -0.32 27.02 8.14
C GLU A 279 -1.10 26.56 6.92
N LEU A 280 -2.34 27.05 6.76
CA LEU A 280 -3.18 26.72 5.60
C LEU A 280 -2.57 27.25 4.30
N GLY A 281 -2.14 28.51 4.29
CA GLY A 281 -1.56 29.17 3.11
C GLY A 281 -1.06 30.57 3.43
N ASP A 282 -0.28 31.12 2.52
CA ASP A 282 0.49 32.37 2.71
C ASP A 282 -0.16 33.65 2.15
N TRP A 283 -1.46 33.61 1.85
CA TRP A 283 -2.24 34.83 1.46
C TRP A 283 -2.91 35.55 2.64
N GLY A 284 -2.63 35.10 3.86
CA GLY A 284 -3.09 35.66 5.14
C GLY A 284 -2.48 34.84 6.27
N TYR A 285 -2.70 35.26 7.53
CA TYR A 285 -2.27 34.44 8.67
C TYR A 285 -3.39 33.49 9.07
N PHE A 286 -3.21 32.20 8.66
CA PHE A 286 -4.19 31.14 8.86
C PHE A 286 -3.56 29.92 9.55
N PRO A 287 -3.34 29.99 10.88
CA PRO A 287 -2.73 28.88 11.60
C PRO A 287 -3.64 27.66 11.66
N THR A 288 -3.07 26.50 11.38
CA THR A 288 -3.72 25.17 11.41
C THR A 288 -2.94 24.21 12.33
N PRO A 289 -2.97 24.43 13.66
CA PRO A 289 -2.13 23.68 14.60
C PRO A 289 -2.39 22.17 14.59
N GLU A 290 -3.59 21.72 14.27
CA GLU A 290 -3.94 20.29 14.19
C GLU A 290 -3.29 19.61 12.98
N ALA A 291 -2.95 20.36 11.92
CA ALA A 291 -2.25 19.83 10.75
C ALA A 291 -0.76 19.50 11.04
N GLN A 292 -0.25 19.89 12.21
CA GLN A 292 1.03 19.38 12.73
C GLN A 292 0.99 17.90 13.11
N CYS A 293 -0.20 17.32 13.19
CA CYS A 293 -0.38 15.86 13.30
C CYS A 293 0.39 15.22 14.47
N LEU A 294 0.43 15.85 15.64
CA LEU A 294 1.10 15.35 16.85
C LEU A 294 0.30 14.19 17.47
N ARG A 295 0.37 13.02 16.85
CA ARG A 295 -0.40 11.82 17.24
C ARG A 295 0.27 10.54 16.77
N GLU A 296 -0.34 9.42 17.13
CA GLU A 296 0.06 8.09 16.65
C GLU A 296 -0.39 7.86 15.19
N PHE A 297 0.48 7.20 14.44
CA PHE A 297 0.27 6.76 13.06
C PHE A 297 0.55 5.28 12.91
N GLU A 298 -0.23 4.65 12.03
CA GLU A 298 0.02 3.32 11.51
C GLU A 298 -0.09 3.41 9.97
N VAL A 299 0.97 3.03 9.26
CA VAL A 299 1.02 3.03 7.80
C VAL A 299 1.35 1.64 7.29
N GLU A 300 0.71 1.24 6.19
CA GLU A 300 0.94 -0.05 5.55
C GLU A 300 1.40 0.15 4.10
N PHE A 301 2.47 -0.55 3.73
CA PHE A 301 2.99 -0.56 2.37
C PHE A 301 3.58 -1.94 2.05
N ALA A 302 3.81 -2.18 0.76
CA ALA A 302 4.51 -3.37 0.30
C ALA A 302 5.43 -3.02 -0.85
N ILE A 303 6.53 -3.75 -0.98
CA ILE A 303 7.51 -3.57 -2.05
C ILE A 303 7.65 -4.90 -2.78
N GLU A 304 7.65 -4.82 -4.10
CA GLU A 304 7.83 -5.96 -4.98
C GLU A 304 8.89 -5.66 -6.03
N CYS A 305 9.94 -6.48 -6.06
CA CYS A 305 10.89 -6.53 -7.15
C CYS A 305 10.33 -7.51 -8.21
N HIS A 306 10.44 -7.19 -9.49
CA HIS A 306 9.84 -7.99 -10.55
C HIS A 306 10.58 -7.81 -11.89
N GLN A 307 10.42 -8.76 -12.79
CA GLN A 307 10.80 -8.57 -14.19
C GLN A 307 9.88 -7.54 -14.86
N ALA A 308 10.36 -6.83 -15.87
CA ALA A 308 9.60 -5.76 -16.54
C ALA A 308 8.25 -6.25 -17.12
N GLN A 309 8.22 -7.48 -17.67
CA GLN A 309 7.00 -8.09 -18.20
C GLN A 309 5.97 -8.45 -17.11
N GLU A 310 6.41 -8.61 -15.86
CA GLU A 310 5.55 -8.96 -14.71
C GLU A 310 4.91 -7.72 -14.06
N ARG A 311 5.22 -6.50 -14.50
CA ARG A 311 4.77 -5.25 -13.86
C ARG A 311 3.26 -5.18 -13.65
N PHE A 312 2.45 -5.63 -14.60
CA PHE A 312 0.99 -5.61 -14.44
C PHE A 312 0.49 -6.58 -13.37
N SER A 313 1.20 -7.69 -13.17
CA SER A 313 0.93 -8.60 -12.04
C SER A 313 1.27 -7.93 -10.71
N ALA A 314 2.37 -7.18 -10.64
CA ALA A 314 2.73 -6.37 -9.47
C ALA A 314 1.69 -5.27 -9.20
N PHE A 315 1.21 -4.56 -10.24
CA PHE A 315 0.15 -3.56 -10.14
C PHE A 315 -1.16 -4.15 -9.62
N ARG A 316 -1.53 -5.34 -10.09
CA ARG A 316 -2.70 -6.08 -9.59
C ARG A 316 -2.55 -6.48 -8.11
N ARG A 317 -1.35 -6.92 -7.69
CA ARG A 317 -1.07 -7.22 -6.27
C ARG A 317 -1.10 -5.95 -5.41
N ALA A 318 -0.66 -4.81 -5.94
CA ALA A 318 -0.78 -3.52 -5.27
C ALA A 318 -2.25 -3.15 -5.00
N LYS A 319 -3.12 -3.33 -5.98
CA LYS A 319 -4.58 -3.14 -5.80
C LYS A 319 -5.16 -4.12 -4.79
N ALA A 320 -4.72 -5.37 -4.80
CA ALA A 320 -5.17 -6.39 -3.86
C ALA A 320 -4.75 -6.07 -2.42
N LEU A 321 -3.62 -5.39 -2.20
CA LEU A 321 -3.21 -4.92 -0.87
C LEU A 321 -4.25 -4.00 -0.23
N GLN A 322 -4.94 -3.17 -1.04
CA GLN A 322 -6.00 -2.27 -0.58
C GLN A 322 -7.34 -2.97 -0.34
N THR A 323 -7.50 -4.20 -0.85
CA THR A 323 -8.75 -4.95 -0.78
C THR A 323 -8.59 -6.16 0.14
N PRO A 324 -8.99 -6.07 1.41
CA PRO A 324 -8.84 -7.17 2.35
C PRO A 324 -9.78 -8.33 2.01
N PHE A 325 -9.37 -9.54 2.36
CA PHE A 325 -10.26 -10.69 2.36
C PHE A 325 -11.35 -10.50 3.43
N THR A 326 -12.58 -10.85 3.07
CA THR A 326 -13.66 -10.93 4.04
C THR A 326 -13.76 -12.36 4.56
N SER A 327 -13.80 -12.54 5.86
CA SER A 327 -13.97 -13.84 6.50
C SER A 327 -15.22 -13.85 7.40
N LEU A 328 -15.91 -14.97 7.41
CA LEU A 328 -17.09 -15.18 8.23
C LEU A 328 -16.98 -16.55 8.93
N GLN A 329 -17.16 -16.55 10.24
CA GLN A 329 -17.33 -17.80 10.95
C GLN A 329 -18.79 -18.27 10.77
N ILE A 330 -18.94 -19.47 10.24
CA ILE A 330 -20.25 -20.10 10.05
C ILE A 330 -20.35 -21.34 10.95
N THR A 331 -21.55 -21.61 11.46
CA THR A 331 -21.86 -22.86 12.13
C THR A 331 -22.22 -23.94 11.11
N ARG A 332 -22.21 -25.21 11.52
CA ARG A 332 -22.66 -26.32 10.68
C ARG A 332 -24.10 -26.06 10.24
N GLN A 333 -24.32 -25.90 8.96
CA GLN A 333 -25.64 -25.70 8.38
C GLN A 333 -26.12 -26.98 7.68
N GLU A 334 -27.42 -27.24 7.76
CA GLU A 334 -28.06 -28.26 6.92
C GLU A 334 -28.32 -27.64 5.55
N GLY A 335 -27.60 -28.08 4.54
CA GLY A 335 -27.69 -27.61 3.16
C GLY A 335 -26.35 -27.56 2.45
N SER A 336 -26.37 -27.62 1.15
CA SER A 336 -25.18 -27.76 0.33
C SER A 336 -24.63 -26.39 -0.12
N VAL A 337 -24.00 -25.64 0.77
CA VAL A 337 -23.05 -24.64 0.28
C VAL A 337 -21.78 -25.40 -0.11
N ALA A 338 -21.37 -25.32 -1.37
CA ALA A 338 -20.12 -25.91 -1.80
C ALA A 338 -18.96 -25.36 -0.95
N ALA A 339 -18.01 -26.23 -0.57
CA ALA A 339 -16.85 -25.84 0.22
C ALA A 339 -16.00 -24.77 -0.49
N THR A 340 -16.04 -24.75 -1.81
CA THR A 340 -15.43 -23.75 -2.68
C THR A 340 -16.39 -23.36 -3.79
N GLY A 341 -16.35 -22.12 -4.24
CA GLY A 341 -17.17 -21.66 -5.35
C GLY A 341 -16.72 -20.31 -5.87
N SER A 342 -17.36 -19.88 -6.95
CA SER A 342 -17.16 -18.57 -7.53
C SER A 342 -18.54 -17.98 -7.83
N LEU A 343 -18.71 -16.68 -7.53
CA LEU A 343 -19.89 -15.95 -7.95
C LEU A 343 -19.93 -15.75 -9.45
N LEU A 344 -18.77 -15.48 -10.04
CA LEU A 344 -18.62 -15.23 -11.46
C LEU A 344 -17.25 -15.65 -11.94
N SER A 345 -17.20 -16.41 -13.02
CA SER A 345 -15.97 -16.66 -13.78
C SER A 345 -15.95 -15.73 -15.00
N HIS A 346 -15.03 -14.79 -15.02
CA HIS A 346 -14.93 -13.81 -16.10
C HIS A 346 -13.52 -13.76 -16.67
N ALA A 347 -13.37 -14.07 -17.94
CA ALA A 347 -12.07 -14.26 -18.59
C ALA A 347 -11.20 -12.98 -18.58
N ALA A 348 -11.78 -11.80 -18.69
CA ALA A 348 -11.02 -10.55 -18.61
C ALA A 348 -10.34 -10.37 -17.25
N LEU A 349 -10.93 -10.87 -16.15
CA LEU A 349 -10.36 -10.74 -14.81
C LEU A 349 -9.10 -11.58 -14.58
N SER A 350 -8.83 -12.57 -15.42
CA SER A 350 -7.59 -13.36 -15.35
C SER A 350 -6.41 -12.69 -16.04
N LEU A 351 -6.64 -11.63 -16.82
CA LEU A 351 -5.58 -10.90 -17.52
C LEU A 351 -4.90 -9.91 -16.54
N PRO A 352 -3.56 -9.94 -16.39
CA PRO A 352 -2.87 -9.05 -15.45
C PRO A 352 -3.03 -7.56 -15.81
N GLN A 353 -3.25 -7.23 -17.10
CA GLN A 353 -3.48 -5.86 -17.57
C GLN A 353 -4.85 -5.30 -17.23
N VAL A 354 -5.80 -6.14 -16.83
CA VAL A 354 -7.18 -5.74 -16.53
C VAL A 354 -7.39 -5.62 -15.03
N CYS A 355 -7.79 -4.46 -14.57
CA CYS A 355 -8.03 -4.19 -13.16
C CYS A 355 -9.55 -4.11 -12.87
N PRO A 356 -10.11 -5.02 -12.06
CA PRO A 356 -11.48 -4.89 -11.59
C PRO A 356 -11.61 -3.72 -10.61
N THR A 357 -12.72 -2.98 -10.69
CA THR A 357 -12.98 -1.82 -9.84
C THR A 357 -14.29 -1.91 -9.08
N ALA A 358 -15.28 -2.64 -9.59
CA ALA A 358 -16.54 -2.85 -8.90
C ALA A 358 -17.20 -4.16 -9.33
N PHE A 359 -17.83 -4.81 -8.36
CA PHE A 359 -18.87 -5.82 -8.58
C PHE A 359 -20.00 -5.52 -7.61
N LYS A 360 -21.14 -5.10 -8.14
CA LYS A 360 -22.26 -4.62 -7.33
C LYS A 360 -23.60 -4.99 -7.94
N VAL A 361 -24.69 -4.86 -7.17
CA VAL A 361 -26.04 -4.92 -7.70
C VAL A 361 -26.25 -3.77 -8.68
N ALA A 362 -26.87 -4.03 -9.82
CA ALA A 362 -27.22 -3.01 -10.81
C ALA A 362 -28.26 -2.03 -10.24
N GLU A 363 -28.26 -0.78 -10.70
CA GLU A 363 -29.21 0.25 -10.23
C GLU A 363 -30.69 -0.12 -10.46
N ASN A 364 -30.99 -0.92 -11.50
CA ASN A 364 -32.32 -1.45 -11.78
C ASN A 364 -32.68 -2.69 -10.93
N GLU A 365 -31.78 -3.20 -10.10
CA GLU A 365 -31.93 -4.39 -9.26
C GLU A 365 -32.21 -5.72 -10.04
N GLU A 366 -32.09 -5.71 -11.38
CA GLU A 366 -32.37 -6.89 -12.23
C GLU A 366 -31.17 -7.84 -12.36
N GLY A 367 -29.98 -7.40 -11.99
CA GLY A 367 -28.73 -8.16 -12.08
C GLY A 367 -27.61 -7.53 -11.33
N TYR A 368 -26.39 -7.78 -11.80
CA TYR A 368 -25.16 -7.25 -11.25
C TYR A 368 -24.37 -6.50 -12.31
N VAL A 369 -23.50 -5.62 -11.86
CA VAL A 369 -22.56 -4.88 -12.69
C VAL A 369 -21.15 -5.28 -12.33
N LEU A 370 -20.38 -5.71 -13.32
CA LEU A 370 -18.94 -5.87 -13.25
C LEU A 370 -18.28 -4.71 -13.98
N ARG A 371 -17.40 -3.96 -13.28
CA ARG A 371 -16.62 -2.88 -13.87
C ARG A 371 -15.13 -3.16 -13.74
N TYR A 372 -14.40 -2.88 -14.81
CA TYR A 372 -12.96 -3.03 -14.88
C TYR A 372 -12.37 -2.06 -15.91
N TYR A 373 -11.05 -1.87 -15.88
CA TYR A 373 -10.36 -1.03 -16.87
C TYR A 373 -9.06 -1.68 -17.33
N ASN A 374 -8.57 -1.22 -18.49
CA ASN A 374 -7.27 -1.59 -19.02
C ASN A 374 -6.18 -0.69 -18.42
N MET A 375 -5.21 -1.28 -17.71
CA MET A 375 -4.07 -0.55 -17.14
C MET A 375 -2.96 -0.22 -18.15
N CYS A 376 -3.04 -0.80 -19.38
CA CYS A 376 -2.02 -0.59 -20.39
C CYS A 376 -2.25 0.69 -21.18
N SER A 377 -1.16 1.24 -21.70
CA SER A 377 -1.15 2.24 -22.77
C SER A 377 -1.42 1.63 -24.17
N GLU A 378 -1.69 0.34 -24.26
CA GLU A 378 -1.95 -0.42 -25.48
C GLU A 378 -3.29 -1.15 -25.41
N ASN A 379 -3.77 -1.59 -26.57
CA ASN A 379 -4.96 -2.42 -26.67
C ASN A 379 -4.73 -3.81 -26.04
N VAL A 380 -5.67 -4.25 -25.23
CA VAL A 380 -5.67 -5.61 -24.64
C VAL A 380 -6.72 -6.47 -25.31
N ARG A 381 -6.32 -7.62 -25.86
CA ARG A 381 -7.25 -8.60 -26.38
C ARG A 381 -7.91 -9.35 -25.23
N VAL A 382 -9.23 -9.46 -25.29
CA VAL A 382 -10.04 -10.20 -24.32
C VAL A 382 -10.93 -11.19 -25.07
N PRO A 383 -11.29 -12.32 -24.48
CA PRO A 383 -12.37 -13.15 -25.02
C PRO A 383 -13.65 -12.34 -25.18
N GLU A 384 -14.38 -12.58 -26.27
CA GLU A 384 -15.65 -11.88 -26.51
C GLU A 384 -16.68 -12.24 -25.45
N SER A 385 -17.17 -11.23 -24.76
CA SER A 385 -18.28 -11.37 -23.82
C SER A 385 -19.62 -11.24 -24.54
N GLN A 386 -20.60 -12.03 -24.12
CA GLN A 386 -21.99 -11.92 -24.61
C GLN A 386 -22.84 -10.98 -23.73
N HIS A 387 -22.30 -10.49 -22.63
CA HIS A 387 -22.99 -9.57 -21.73
C HIS A 387 -23.36 -8.27 -22.42
N LEU A 388 -24.35 -7.57 -21.87
CA LEU A 388 -24.69 -6.22 -22.25
C LEU A 388 -23.65 -5.26 -21.67
N PHE A 389 -23.04 -4.43 -22.51
CA PHE A 389 -22.13 -3.37 -22.05
C PHE A 389 -22.91 -2.10 -21.73
N LEU A 390 -22.47 -1.43 -20.68
CA LEU A 390 -23.07 -0.24 -20.12
C LEU A 390 -22.06 0.91 -20.03
N ASP A 391 -22.58 2.14 -19.98
CA ASP A 391 -21.77 3.31 -19.57
C ASP A 391 -21.66 3.35 -18.01
N LEU A 392 -21.00 4.40 -17.49
CA LEU A 392 -20.85 4.58 -16.04
C LEU A 392 -22.15 4.87 -15.30
N LEU A 393 -23.21 5.27 -16.02
CA LEU A 393 -24.57 5.48 -15.52
C LEU A 393 -25.48 4.27 -15.76
N GLU A 394 -24.87 3.13 -16.09
CA GLU A 394 -25.57 1.85 -16.33
C GLU A 394 -26.58 1.87 -17.50
N ARG A 395 -26.35 2.70 -18.49
CA ARG A 395 -27.15 2.74 -19.73
C ARG A 395 -26.43 1.94 -20.83
N PRO A 396 -27.18 1.25 -21.72
CA PRO A 396 -26.57 0.50 -22.82
C PRO A 396 -25.55 1.32 -23.61
N TYR A 397 -24.36 0.76 -23.78
CA TYR A 397 -23.24 1.43 -24.44
C TYR A 397 -22.49 0.49 -25.40
N PRO A 398 -22.27 0.85 -26.67
CA PRO A 398 -21.57 0.01 -27.62
C PRO A 398 -20.06 0.01 -27.35
N VAL A 399 -19.44 -1.18 -27.35
CA VAL A 399 -17.99 -1.37 -27.21
C VAL A 399 -17.47 -2.37 -28.23
N HIS A 400 -16.18 -2.39 -28.48
CA HIS A 400 -15.53 -3.45 -29.26
C HIS A 400 -15.35 -4.70 -28.39
N ARG A 401 -16.11 -5.76 -28.65
CA ARG A 401 -16.23 -6.91 -27.72
C ARG A 401 -14.92 -7.68 -27.47
N GLY A 402 -14.06 -7.86 -28.46
CA GLY A 402 -12.82 -8.63 -28.36
C GLY A 402 -11.57 -7.81 -28.02
N LEU A 403 -11.71 -6.51 -27.76
CA LEU A 403 -10.58 -5.61 -27.57
C LEU A 403 -10.92 -4.51 -26.58
N ILE A 404 -10.06 -4.27 -25.58
CA ILE A 404 -10.15 -3.13 -24.64
C ILE A 404 -9.08 -2.11 -25.04
N SER A 405 -9.49 -0.89 -25.35
CA SER A 405 -8.57 0.21 -25.70
C SER A 405 -7.71 0.64 -24.49
N PRO A 406 -6.63 1.40 -24.70
CA PRO A 406 -5.84 1.95 -23.61
C PRO A 406 -6.72 2.71 -22.62
N GLN A 407 -6.57 2.41 -21.33
CA GLN A 407 -7.27 3.07 -20.22
C GLN A 407 -8.82 3.03 -20.31
N GLU A 408 -9.37 2.23 -21.23
CA GLU A 408 -10.82 2.08 -21.38
C GLU A 408 -11.44 1.44 -20.15
N ILE A 409 -12.47 2.09 -19.61
CA ILE A 409 -13.32 1.56 -18.55
C ILE A 409 -14.47 0.77 -19.18
N ARG A 410 -14.65 -0.46 -18.74
CA ARG A 410 -15.79 -1.31 -19.14
C ARG A 410 -16.70 -1.60 -18.00
N THR A 411 -17.98 -1.59 -18.31
CA THR A 411 -19.05 -1.98 -17.41
C THR A 411 -19.90 -3.02 -18.12
N GLU A 412 -20.04 -4.20 -17.53
CA GLU A 412 -20.85 -5.31 -18.05
C GLU A 412 -22.02 -5.62 -17.12
N PHE A 413 -23.18 -5.84 -17.68
CA PHE A 413 -24.36 -6.30 -16.94
C PHE A 413 -24.39 -7.82 -16.91
N ILE A 414 -24.43 -8.40 -15.72
CA ILE A 414 -24.46 -9.82 -15.44
C ILE A 414 -25.86 -10.16 -14.92
N LYS A 415 -26.55 -11.08 -15.57
CA LYS A 415 -27.89 -11.50 -15.13
C LYS A 415 -27.82 -12.34 -13.85
N LYS A 416 -28.89 -12.31 -13.05
CA LYS A 416 -28.97 -13.08 -11.79
C LYS A 416 -28.78 -14.58 -11.97
N GLU A 417 -29.25 -15.13 -13.09
CA GLU A 417 -29.13 -16.57 -13.43
C GLU A 417 -27.71 -17.00 -13.84
N GLU A 418 -26.78 -16.05 -14.03
CA GLU A 418 -25.38 -16.30 -14.42
C GLU A 418 -24.44 -16.37 -13.20
N ILE A 419 -24.98 -16.17 -11.99
CA ILE A 419 -24.30 -16.18 -10.68
C ILE A 419 -24.82 -17.35 -9.79
#